data_dab2182ebae5ae410b40d883bc3af9de
#
_entry.id   dab2182ebae5ae410b40d883bc3af9de
#
_cell.length_a   1.000
_cell.length_b   1.000
_cell.length_c   1.000
_cell.angle_alpha   90.00
_cell.angle_beta   90.00
_cell.angle_gamma   90.00
#
_symmetry.space_group_name_H-M   'P 1'
#
loop_
_entity.id
_entity.type
_entity.pdbx_description
1 polymer ?
#
loop_
_entity_poly.entity_id
_entity_poly.type
_entity_poly.pdbx_seq_one_letter_code
_entity_poly.pdbx_strand_id
1 'polypeptide(L)'
;MASFFEVRKKDTMESLLKRPKKYSKIIMKKELLIVLLIGFVFKISAQGVDPLITKDFEAQEIWVNTILNKMTIDEKIGQLFMVQAYSNLDKTHEDFITEMIAKYHVGNLIFMQGTPEKQAELNNKYQAASKIPLMIGFDGEWGLDMRLQNTYRFPWNMTLGAIQDNTFIEKFGEHLGKHCKRLGIHINFAPVVDINTNPDNPIIGNRSFGESKENVTQKAIAFTQGMQKYGVMANAKHFPGHGDTATDSHHTLPVLNFDKARLDSVELYP
;
A
#
# COMPACT_ATOMS: atom_id res chain seq x y z
N MET A 1 8.97 -71.66 -35.30
CA MET A 1 8.29 -70.35 -35.43
C MET A 1 9.04 -69.28 -34.67
N ALA A 2 10.23 -68.89 -35.08
CA ALA A 2 10.96 -67.81 -34.46
C ALA A 2 12.05 -67.29 -35.43
N SER A 3 11.68 -66.59 -36.50
CA SER A 3 12.67 -65.95 -37.37
C SER A 3 12.10 -64.84 -38.28
N PHE A 4 11.04 -64.14 -37.87
CA PHE A 4 10.44 -63.10 -38.73
C PHE A 4 10.32 -61.71 -38.11
N PHE A 5 10.91 -61.48 -36.92
CA PHE A 5 10.74 -60.18 -36.22
C PHE A 5 12.02 -59.38 -36.01
N GLU A 6 13.17 -59.80 -36.55
CA GLU A 6 14.45 -59.11 -36.23
C GLU A 6 15.02 -58.21 -37.33
N VAL A 7 14.39 -58.16 -38.52
CA VAL A 7 14.93 -57.38 -39.66
C VAL A 7 14.32 -56.00 -39.84
N ARG A 8 13.24 -55.60 -39.11
CA ARG A 8 12.58 -54.29 -39.28
C ARG A 8 12.96 -53.20 -38.30
N LYS A 9 13.84 -53.44 -37.34
CA LYS A 9 14.23 -52.42 -36.37
C LYS A 9 15.53 -51.69 -36.64
N LYS A 10 16.37 -52.14 -37.57
CA LYS A 10 17.65 -51.49 -37.90
C LYS A 10 17.54 -50.41 -38.97
N ASP A 11 16.56 -50.51 -39.89
CA ASP A 11 16.47 -49.54 -41.02
C ASP A 11 15.75 -48.23 -40.65
N THR A 12 15.02 -48.18 -39.52
CA THR A 12 14.28 -46.98 -39.12
C THR A 12 15.14 -45.96 -38.30
N MET A 13 16.25 -46.38 -37.71
CA MET A 13 17.07 -45.50 -36.88
C MET A 13 18.21 -44.87 -37.66
N GLU A 14 18.72 -45.52 -38.71
CA GLU A 14 19.76 -44.93 -39.58
C GLU A 14 19.20 -43.91 -40.60
N SER A 15 17.92 -44.04 -40.99
CA SER A 15 17.29 -43.06 -41.88
C SER A 15 16.92 -41.75 -41.21
N LEU A 16 16.77 -41.76 -39.88
CA LEU A 16 16.51 -40.53 -39.09
C LEU A 16 17.74 -39.70 -38.77
N LEU A 17 18.94 -40.30 -38.92
CA LEU A 17 20.21 -39.59 -38.63
C LEU A 17 20.81 -38.89 -39.87
N LYS A 18 20.26 -39.05 -41.09
CA LYS A 18 20.69 -38.38 -42.30
C LYS A 18 19.76 -37.28 -42.78
N ARG A 19 19.37 -36.37 -41.85
CA ARG A 19 18.79 -35.08 -42.31
C ARG A 19 19.91 -34.15 -42.80
N PRO A 20 19.79 -33.58 -43.99
CA PRO A 20 20.84 -32.67 -44.51
C PRO A 20 21.03 -31.50 -43.59
N LYS A 21 22.27 -31.16 -43.23
CA LYS A 21 22.71 -30.06 -42.35
C LYS A 21 22.04 -28.72 -42.63
N LYS A 22 21.45 -28.54 -43.80
CA LYS A 22 20.74 -27.34 -44.25
C LYS A 22 19.39 -27.14 -43.53
N TYR A 23 18.68 -28.26 -43.14
CA TYR A 23 17.40 -28.19 -42.43
C TYR A 23 17.60 -27.94 -40.93
N SER A 24 18.68 -28.46 -40.37
CA SER A 24 18.97 -28.21 -38.93
C SER A 24 19.24 -26.73 -38.63
N LYS A 25 19.93 -26.01 -39.56
CA LYS A 25 20.19 -24.57 -39.43
C LYS A 25 18.92 -23.69 -39.59
N ILE A 26 17.95 -24.14 -40.38
CA ILE A 26 16.68 -23.43 -40.59
C ILE A 26 15.76 -23.61 -39.40
N ILE A 27 15.72 -24.80 -38.83
CA ILE A 27 14.91 -25.12 -37.63
C ILE A 27 15.47 -24.35 -36.41
N MET A 28 16.82 -24.41 -36.20
CA MET A 28 17.46 -23.64 -35.12
C MET A 28 17.20 -22.10 -35.24
N LYS A 29 17.16 -21.56 -36.45
CA LYS A 29 16.85 -20.13 -36.67
C LYS A 29 15.40 -19.82 -36.37
N LYS A 30 14.44 -20.73 -36.62
CA LYS A 30 13.02 -20.56 -36.30
C LYS A 30 12.78 -20.67 -34.81
N GLU A 31 13.38 -21.64 -34.13
CA GLU A 31 13.30 -21.79 -32.69
C GLU A 31 13.93 -20.60 -31.93
N LEU A 32 15.10 -20.14 -32.39
CA LEU A 32 15.73 -18.94 -31.85
C LEU A 32 14.88 -17.68 -32.07
N LEU A 33 14.20 -17.56 -33.23
CA LEU A 33 13.28 -16.44 -33.47
C LEU A 33 12.04 -16.49 -32.59
N ILE A 34 11.52 -17.68 -32.32
CA ILE A 34 10.39 -17.89 -31.41
C ILE A 34 10.79 -17.55 -29.97
N VAL A 35 11.96 -17.99 -29.51
CA VAL A 35 12.48 -17.64 -28.19
C VAL A 35 12.73 -16.15 -28.04
N LEU A 36 13.24 -15.49 -29.07
CA LEU A 36 13.41 -14.02 -29.12
C LEU A 36 12.07 -13.29 -29.12
N LEU A 37 11.07 -13.78 -29.85
CA LEU A 37 9.70 -13.22 -29.86
C LEU A 37 9.01 -13.41 -28.50
N ILE A 38 9.13 -14.57 -27.87
CA ILE A 38 8.60 -14.84 -26.52
C ILE A 38 9.32 -13.93 -25.51
N GLY A 39 10.65 -13.79 -25.56
CA GLY A 39 11.42 -12.90 -24.71
C GLY A 39 11.05 -11.42 -24.89
N PHE A 40 10.67 -11.02 -26.11
CA PHE A 40 10.21 -9.65 -26.40
C PHE A 40 8.80 -9.38 -25.83
N VAL A 41 7.90 -10.37 -25.95
CA VAL A 41 6.54 -10.30 -25.36
C VAL A 41 6.62 -10.24 -23.83
N PHE A 42 7.50 -11.03 -23.20
CA PHE A 42 7.70 -10.96 -21.75
C PHE A 42 8.33 -9.63 -21.28
N LYS A 43 9.20 -9.02 -22.08
CA LYS A 43 9.73 -7.67 -21.74
C LYS A 43 8.66 -6.58 -21.84
N ILE A 44 7.69 -6.71 -22.73
CA ILE A 44 6.57 -5.76 -22.85
C ILE A 44 5.60 -5.93 -21.66
N SER A 45 5.44 -7.15 -21.13
CA SER A 45 4.61 -7.41 -19.96
C SER A 45 5.26 -7.01 -18.62
N ALA A 46 6.55 -6.67 -18.61
CA ALA A 46 7.30 -6.28 -17.41
C ALA A 46 7.43 -4.76 -17.23
N GLN A 47 6.80 -3.95 -18.08
CA GLN A 47 6.55 -2.56 -17.72
C GLN A 47 5.44 -2.58 -16.68
N GLY A 48 5.83 -2.48 -15.40
CA GLY A 48 4.89 -2.30 -14.31
C GLY A 48 3.95 -1.16 -14.67
N VAL A 49 2.66 -1.42 -14.56
CA VAL A 49 1.67 -0.34 -14.70
C VAL A 49 2.03 0.68 -13.63
N ASP A 50 2.29 1.92 -14.03
CA ASP A 50 2.50 3.00 -13.08
C ASP A 50 1.30 3.04 -12.13
N PRO A 51 1.48 2.83 -10.82
CA PRO A 51 0.37 2.79 -9.87
C PRO A 51 -0.38 4.12 -9.78
N LEU A 52 0.18 5.19 -10.31
CA LEU A 52 -0.47 6.50 -10.39
C LEU A 52 -1.37 6.65 -11.62
N ILE A 53 -1.27 5.75 -12.61
CA ILE A 53 -2.15 5.72 -13.77
C ILE A 53 -3.44 5.00 -13.39
N THR A 54 -4.52 5.75 -13.26
CA THR A 54 -5.86 5.24 -13.00
C THR A 54 -6.56 4.79 -14.28
N LYS A 55 -7.65 4.03 -14.16
CA LYS A 55 -8.48 3.65 -15.33
C LYS A 55 -9.03 4.86 -16.09
N ASP A 56 -9.25 5.96 -15.38
CA ASP A 56 -9.79 7.22 -15.90
C ASP A 56 -8.71 8.31 -15.94
N PHE A 57 -7.48 7.94 -16.33
CA PHE A 57 -6.32 8.82 -16.29
C PHE A 57 -6.56 10.15 -17.02
N GLU A 58 -7.19 10.12 -18.21
CA GLU A 58 -7.50 11.34 -18.97
C GLU A 58 -8.45 12.26 -18.19
N ALA A 59 -9.52 11.72 -17.60
CA ALA A 59 -10.44 12.48 -16.78
C ALA A 59 -9.76 13.05 -15.52
N GLN A 60 -8.85 12.27 -14.91
CA GLN A 60 -8.01 12.71 -13.79
C GLN A 60 -7.14 13.90 -14.18
N GLU A 61 -6.42 13.82 -15.31
CA GLU A 61 -5.57 14.90 -15.81
C GLU A 61 -6.38 16.18 -16.09
N ILE A 62 -7.53 16.06 -16.73
CA ILE A 62 -8.42 17.20 -16.97
C ILE A 62 -8.86 17.84 -15.67
N TRP A 63 -9.27 17.04 -14.68
CA TRP A 63 -9.72 17.52 -13.37
C TRP A 63 -8.60 18.23 -12.63
N VAL A 64 -7.42 17.59 -12.52
CA VAL A 64 -6.24 18.17 -11.85
C VAL A 64 -5.82 19.48 -12.50
N ASN A 65 -5.66 19.51 -13.84
CA ASN A 65 -5.21 20.69 -14.54
C ASN A 65 -6.24 21.82 -14.50
N THR A 66 -7.54 21.51 -14.48
CA THR A 66 -8.61 22.51 -14.35
C THR A 66 -8.52 23.25 -13.00
N ILE A 67 -8.16 22.55 -11.93
CA ILE A 67 -7.99 23.14 -10.59
C ILE A 67 -6.63 23.84 -10.51
N LEU A 68 -5.55 23.12 -10.78
CA LEU A 68 -4.17 23.57 -10.59
C LEU A 68 -3.84 24.86 -11.35
N ASN A 69 -4.36 25.01 -12.58
CA ASN A 69 -4.13 26.19 -13.41
C ASN A 69 -4.84 27.47 -12.90
N LYS A 70 -5.83 27.31 -12.02
CA LYS A 70 -6.57 28.43 -11.40
C LYS A 70 -6.05 28.81 -10.02
N MET A 71 -5.19 27.97 -9.43
CA MET A 71 -4.66 28.16 -8.09
C MET A 71 -3.55 29.19 -8.05
N THR A 72 -3.60 30.06 -7.05
CA THR A 72 -2.47 30.92 -6.65
C THR A 72 -1.34 30.07 -6.06
N ILE A 73 -0.15 30.66 -5.90
CA ILE A 73 0.97 29.98 -5.25
C ILE A 73 0.64 29.62 -3.79
N ASP A 74 -0.05 30.50 -3.06
CA ASP A 74 -0.43 30.26 -1.67
C ASP A 74 -1.43 29.11 -1.56
N GLU A 75 -2.42 29.05 -2.46
CA GLU A 75 -3.36 27.91 -2.53
C GLU A 75 -2.62 26.60 -2.83
N LYS A 76 -1.63 26.60 -3.72
CA LYS A 76 -0.82 25.40 -4.03
C LYS A 76 0.00 24.97 -2.82
N ILE A 77 0.64 25.91 -2.13
CA ILE A 77 1.41 25.64 -0.91
C ILE A 77 0.50 25.04 0.17
N GLY A 78 -0.69 25.62 0.38
CA GLY A 78 -1.67 25.12 1.36
C GLY A 78 -2.04 23.66 1.16
N GLN A 79 -2.13 23.18 -0.11
CA GLN A 79 -2.44 21.78 -0.39
C GLN A 79 -1.38 20.78 0.08
N LEU A 80 -0.16 21.23 0.37
CA LEU A 80 0.93 20.37 0.86
C LEU A 80 0.85 20.09 2.37
N PHE A 81 -0.05 20.76 3.10
CA PHE A 81 -0.16 20.62 4.55
C PHE A 81 -1.35 19.79 4.96
N MET A 82 -1.11 18.89 5.94
CA MET A 82 -2.15 18.15 6.66
C MET A 82 -2.15 18.61 8.12
N VAL A 83 -3.27 19.19 8.55
CA VAL A 83 -3.41 19.79 9.89
C VAL A 83 -4.19 18.83 10.79
N GLN A 84 -3.78 18.73 12.06
CA GLN A 84 -4.48 17.94 13.06
C GLN A 84 -5.83 18.59 13.44
N ALA A 85 -6.92 17.85 13.26
CA ALA A 85 -8.27 18.22 13.66
C ALA A 85 -8.74 17.33 14.80
N TYR A 86 -9.28 17.92 15.85
CA TYR A 86 -9.80 17.21 17.02
C TYR A 86 -11.31 17.40 17.09
N SER A 87 -12.07 16.33 17.28
CA SER A 87 -13.51 16.42 17.44
C SER A 87 -13.97 16.44 18.91
N ASN A 88 -13.03 16.39 19.84
CA ASN A 88 -13.27 16.53 21.28
C ASN A 88 -12.81 17.86 21.88
N LEU A 89 -12.31 18.76 21.07
CA LEU A 89 -11.94 20.11 21.51
C LEU A 89 -13.10 21.09 21.31
N ASP A 90 -12.93 22.28 21.86
CA ASP A 90 -13.94 23.33 21.91
C ASP A 90 -14.07 24.14 20.59
N LYS A 91 -14.95 25.12 20.63
CA LYS A 91 -15.19 26.04 19.50
C LYS A 91 -13.95 26.78 19.04
N THR A 92 -13.02 27.07 19.92
CA THR A 92 -11.76 27.78 19.60
C THR A 92 -10.94 26.94 18.61
N HIS A 93 -10.84 25.62 18.85
CA HIS A 93 -10.16 24.72 17.92
C HIS A 93 -10.92 24.60 16.60
N GLU A 94 -12.27 24.50 16.65
CA GLU A 94 -13.06 24.48 15.42
C GLU A 94 -12.85 25.72 14.54
N ASP A 95 -12.77 26.90 15.17
CA ASP A 95 -12.51 28.16 14.48
C ASP A 95 -11.11 28.24 13.92
N PHE A 96 -10.10 27.74 14.66
CA PHE A 96 -8.74 27.61 14.18
C PHE A 96 -8.66 26.75 12.91
N ILE A 97 -9.29 25.56 12.90
CA ILE A 97 -9.31 24.71 11.69
C ILE A 97 -10.02 25.41 10.53
N THR A 98 -11.14 26.09 10.82
CA THR A 98 -11.85 26.85 9.79
C THR A 98 -10.97 27.96 9.19
N GLU A 99 -10.18 28.66 10.02
CA GLU A 99 -9.20 29.66 9.56
C GLU A 99 -8.10 29.02 8.69
N MET A 100 -7.55 27.87 9.11
CA MET A 100 -6.54 27.15 8.33
C MET A 100 -7.06 26.82 6.92
N ILE A 101 -8.31 26.41 6.80
CA ILE A 101 -8.94 26.12 5.51
C ILE A 101 -9.18 27.39 4.71
N ALA A 102 -9.84 28.40 5.29
CA ALA A 102 -10.31 29.56 4.56
C ALA A 102 -9.19 30.53 4.18
N LYS A 103 -8.20 30.72 5.06
CA LYS A 103 -7.13 31.72 4.91
C LYS A 103 -5.84 31.13 4.38
N TYR A 104 -5.44 29.93 4.87
CA TYR A 104 -4.18 29.29 4.49
C TYR A 104 -4.36 28.17 3.48
N HIS A 105 -5.60 27.88 3.06
CA HIS A 105 -5.93 26.93 1.99
C HIS A 105 -5.39 25.53 2.19
N VAL A 106 -5.28 25.08 3.47
CA VAL A 106 -4.80 23.72 3.76
C VAL A 106 -5.69 22.70 3.06
N GLY A 107 -5.04 21.77 2.37
CA GLY A 107 -5.72 20.76 1.54
C GLY A 107 -6.10 19.50 2.28
N ASN A 108 -5.53 19.27 3.48
CA ASN A 108 -5.68 18.02 4.17
C ASN A 108 -5.88 18.21 5.68
N LEU A 109 -6.69 17.34 6.28
CA LEU A 109 -6.86 17.24 7.73
C LEU A 109 -6.63 15.80 8.19
N ILE A 110 -6.02 15.62 9.35
CA ILE A 110 -5.97 14.34 10.04
C ILE A 110 -6.79 14.44 11.33
N PHE A 111 -7.85 13.64 11.41
CA PHE A 111 -8.65 13.59 12.64
C PHE A 111 -7.98 12.75 13.72
N MET A 112 -7.91 13.32 14.92
CA MET A 112 -7.27 12.70 16.08
C MET A 112 -8.33 12.16 17.05
N GLN A 113 -8.64 12.86 18.14
CA GLN A 113 -9.49 12.35 19.20
C GLN A 113 -10.96 12.82 19.07
N GLY A 114 -11.91 12.01 19.53
CA GLY A 114 -13.32 12.40 19.67
C GLY A 114 -14.32 11.26 19.56
N THR A 115 -15.45 11.52 18.92
CA THR A 115 -16.48 10.52 18.62
C THR A 115 -16.78 10.48 17.11
N PRO A 116 -17.29 9.37 16.58
CA PRO A 116 -17.62 9.25 15.17
C PRO A 116 -18.63 10.31 14.70
N GLU A 117 -19.64 10.59 15.51
CA GLU A 117 -20.70 11.54 15.20
C GLU A 117 -20.14 12.96 15.07
N LYS A 118 -19.35 13.38 16.07
CA LYS A 118 -18.77 14.73 16.05
C LYS A 118 -17.72 14.88 14.95
N GLN A 119 -16.93 13.84 14.68
CA GLN A 119 -16.01 13.84 13.53
C GLN A 119 -16.77 13.99 12.21
N ALA A 120 -17.86 13.25 12.00
CA ALA A 120 -18.67 13.36 10.79
C ALA A 120 -19.27 14.76 10.61
N GLU A 121 -19.81 15.35 11.69
CA GLU A 121 -20.32 16.72 11.70
C GLU A 121 -19.24 17.73 11.28
N LEU A 122 -18.07 17.66 11.93
CA LEU A 122 -16.96 18.56 11.65
C LEU A 122 -16.37 18.35 10.26
N ASN A 123 -16.25 17.10 9.81
CA ASN A 123 -15.81 16.82 8.45
C ASN A 123 -16.70 17.48 7.41
N ASN A 124 -18.04 17.35 7.55
CA ASN A 124 -18.98 18.01 6.66
C ASN A 124 -18.84 19.53 6.70
N LYS A 125 -18.70 20.12 7.91
CA LYS A 125 -18.48 21.56 8.11
C LYS A 125 -17.22 22.04 7.39
N TYR A 126 -16.11 21.34 7.54
CA TYR A 126 -14.82 21.71 6.97
C TYR A 126 -14.79 21.50 5.45
N GLN A 127 -15.38 20.43 4.96
CA GLN A 127 -15.54 20.23 3.50
C GLN A 127 -16.35 21.36 2.87
N ALA A 128 -17.44 21.80 3.51
CA ALA A 128 -18.26 22.92 3.02
C ALA A 128 -17.54 24.28 3.05
N ALA A 129 -16.55 24.45 3.95
CA ALA A 129 -15.75 25.66 4.05
C ALA A 129 -14.57 25.69 3.07
N SER A 130 -14.20 24.56 2.50
CA SER A 130 -13.05 24.43 1.60
C SER A 130 -13.42 24.72 0.15
N LYS A 131 -12.55 25.47 -0.53
CA LYS A 131 -12.68 25.74 -1.98
C LYS A 131 -12.34 24.50 -2.83
N ILE A 132 -11.39 23.70 -2.37
CA ILE A 132 -10.95 22.44 -2.98
C ILE A 132 -11.27 21.34 -1.97
N PRO A 133 -11.87 20.20 -2.38
CA PRO A 133 -12.18 19.13 -1.46
C PRO A 133 -10.99 18.71 -0.61
N LEU A 134 -11.20 18.65 0.71
CA LEU A 134 -10.15 18.25 1.66
C LEU A 134 -9.89 16.74 1.59
N MET A 135 -8.62 16.35 1.63
CA MET A 135 -8.24 14.96 1.90
C MET A 135 -8.26 14.74 3.41
N ILE A 136 -9.01 13.75 3.85
CA ILE A 136 -9.14 13.42 5.27
C ILE A 136 -8.31 12.19 5.60
N GLY A 137 -7.33 12.36 6.48
CA GLY A 137 -6.49 11.32 7.02
C GLY A 137 -6.94 10.83 8.39
N PHE A 138 -6.51 9.64 8.75
CA PHE A 138 -6.82 8.99 10.02
C PHE A 138 -5.75 7.96 10.39
N ASP A 139 -5.47 7.80 11.69
CA ASP A 139 -4.68 6.68 12.20
C ASP A 139 -5.62 5.62 12.79
N GLY A 140 -5.81 4.54 12.07
CA GLY A 140 -6.67 3.45 12.48
C GLY A 140 -5.97 2.10 12.36
N GLU A 141 -4.87 1.89 13.10
CA GLU A 141 -4.07 0.67 13.02
C GLU A 141 -4.85 -0.57 13.50
N TRP A 142 -5.65 -0.41 14.55
CA TRP A 142 -6.53 -1.44 15.11
C TRP A 142 -8.01 -1.03 15.13
N GLY A 143 -8.40 -0.21 14.17
CA GLY A 143 -9.75 0.28 14.01
C GLY A 143 -9.91 1.75 14.44
N LEU A 144 -11.15 2.22 14.37
CA LEU A 144 -11.47 3.61 14.75
C LEU A 144 -11.20 3.89 16.23
N ASP A 145 -11.23 2.86 17.09
CA ASP A 145 -10.96 2.95 18.54
C ASP A 145 -9.58 3.54 18.87
N MET A 146 -8.64 3.48 17.93
CA MET A 146 -7.35 4.15 18.11
C MET A 146 -7.50 5.65 18.39
N ARG A 147 -8.54 6.27 17.85
CA ARG A 147 -8.79 7.72 17.93
C ARG A 147 -10.18 8.07 18.46
N LEU A 148 -11.19 7.25 18.19
CA LEU A 148 -12.58 7.59 18.43
C LEU A 148 -13.19 6.72 19.52
N GLN A 149 -13.74 7.36 20.54
CA GLN A 149 -14.48 6.69 21.62
C GLN A 149 -15.75 6.04 21.10
N ASN A 150 -16.25 5.06 21.83
CA ASN A 150 -17.50 4.33 21.54
C ASN A 150 -17.48 3.60 20.19
N THR A 151 -16.30 3.19 19.73
CA THR A 151 -16.13 2.39 18.51
C THR A 151 -15.60 1.00 18.84
N TYR A 152 -15.74 0.07 17.89
CA TYR A 152 -15.22 -1.27 18.05
C TYR A 152 -13.70 -1.27 17.99
N ARG A 153 -13.06 -1.87 19.02
CA ARG A 153 -11.62 -2.11 19.07
C ARG A 153 -11.31 -3.49 18.51
N PHE A 154 -10.53 -3.53 17.45
CA PHE A 154 -9.95 -4.77 16.94
C PHE A 154 -8.73 -5.19 17.78
N PRO A 155 -8.31 -6.46 17.72
CA PRO A 155 -7.09 -6.91 18.38
C PRO A 155 -5.86 -6.13 17.88
N TRP A 156 -4.81 -6.10 18.69
CA TRP A 156 -3.51 -5.59 18.27
C TRP A 156 -2.98 -6.33 17.02
N ASN A 157 -2.22 -5.65 16.19
CA ASN A 157 -1.62 -6.25 15.00
C ASN A 157 -0.75 -7.47 15.32
N MET A 158 -0.03 -7.47 16.46
CA MET A 158 0.73 -8.63 16.91
C MET A 158 -0.16 -9.86 17.10
N THR A 159 -1.36 -9.69 17.66
CA THR A 159 -2.35 -10.77 17.79
C THR A 159 -2.87 -11.22 16.42
N LEU A 160 -3.15 -10.26 15.53
CA LEU A 160 -3.57 -10.55 14.16
C LEU A 160 -2.48 -11.24 13.36
N GLY A 161 -1.21 -10.94 13.66
CA GLY A 161 -0.04 -11.60 13.08
C GLY A 161 0.03 -13.11 13.32
N ALA A 162 -0.55 -13.59 14.43
CA ALA A 162 -0.59 -15.02 14.76
C ALA A 162 -1.63 -15.81 13.94
N ILE A 163 -2.56 -15.15 13.27
CA ILE A 163 -3.59 -15.79 12.43
C ILE A 163 -2.93 -16.35 11.17
N GLN A 164 -3.13 -17.64 10.88
CA GLN A 164 -2.49 -18.27 9.71
C GLN A 164 -3.22 -17.93 8.41
N ASP A 165 -4.55 -17.87 8.43
CA ASP A 165 -5.36 -17.57 7.25
C ASP A 165 -5.49 -16.05 7.04
N ASN A 166 -4.79 -15.54 6.04
CA ASN A 166 -4.77 -14.12 5.70
C ASN A 166 -6.11 -13.57 5.20
N THR A 167 -7.07 -14.42 4.87
CA THR A 167 -8.43 -13.97 4.52
C THR A 167 -9.12 -13.24 5.67
N PHE A 168 -8.78 -13.57 6.93
CA PHE A 168 -9.28 -12.84 8.11
C PHE A 168 -8.66 -11.44 8.22
N ILE A 169 -7.41 -11.29 7.81
CA ILE A 169 -6.74 -9.98 7.80
C ILE A 169 -7.32 -9.10 6.70
N GLU A 170 -7.60 -9.68 5.52
CA GLU A 170 -8.29 -8.98 4.45
C GLU A 170 -9.68 -8.51 4.88
N LYS A 171 -10.46 -9.38 5.55
CA LYS A 171 -11.77 -9.01 6.14
C LYS A 171 -11.65 -7.91 7.19
N PHE A 172 -10.61 -7.92 8.03
CA PHE A 172 -10.34 -6.82 8.94
C PHE A 172 -10.13 -5.51 8.18
N GLY A 173 -9.30 -5.52 7.13
CA GLY A 173 -9.10 -4.38 6.24
C GLY A 173 -10.42 -3.90 5.59
N GLU A 174 -11.28 -4.83 5.15
CA GLU A 174 -12.61 -4.50 4.60
C GLU A 174 -13.51 -3.79 5.61
N HIS A 175 -13.56 -4.29 6.85
CA HIS A 175 -14.35 -3.66 7.90
C HIS A 175 -13.86 -2.24 8.19
N LEU A 176 -12.55 -2.07 8.30
CA LEU A 176 -11.97 -0.75 8.54
C LEU A 176 -12.19 0.19 7.35
N GLY A 177 -12.03 -0.30 6.12
CA GLY A 177 -12.34 0.46 4.90
C GLY A 177 -13.79 0.95 4.86
N LYS A 178 -14.76 0.11 5.26
CA LYS A 178 -16.18 0.51 5.40
C LYS A 178 -16.36 1.62 6.44
N HIS A 179 -15.72 1.48 7.60
CA HIS A 179 -15.80 2.49 8.66
C HIS A 179 -15.20 3.82 8.21
N CYS A 180 -14.00 3.78 7.62
CA CYS A 180 -13.35 4.98 7.08
C CYS A 180 -14.21 5.67 6.02
N LYS A 181 -14.72 4.91 5.04
CA LYS A 181 -15.59 5.46 3.99
C LYS A 181 -16.84 6.12 4.56
N ARG A 182 -17.47 5.51 5.57
CA ARG A 182 -18.66 6.06 6.23
C ARG A 182 -18.41 7.41 6.92
N LEU A 183 -17.19 7.61 7.46
CA LEU A 183 -16.78 8.86 8.10
C LEU A 183 -16.15 9.87 7.13
N GLY A 184 -16.09 9.56 5.82
CA GLY A 184 -15.45 10.43 4.83
C GLY A 184 -13.93 10.49 4.98
N ILE A 185 -13.30 9.44 5.50
CA ILE A 185 -11.85 9.28 5.59
C ILE A 185 -11.35 8.74 4.26
N HIS A 186 -10.38 9.43 3.64
CA HIS A 186 -9.83 9.11 2.33
C HIS A 186 -8.54 8.29 2.43
N ILE A 187 -7.73 8.53 3.46
CA ILE A 187 -6.48 7.81 3.71
C ILE A 187 -6.41 7.36 5.16
N ASN A 188 -6.12 6.08 5.37
CA ASN A 188 -5.76 5.55 6.68
C ASN A 188 -4.24 5.32 6.73
N PHE A 189 -3.57 5.93 7.71
CA PHE A 189 -2.14 5.74 7.96
C PHE A 189 -1.89 4.38 8.64
N ALA A 190 -2.20 3.32 7.91
CA ALA A 190 -2.02 1.90 8.21
C ALA A 190 -1.94 1.13 6.88
N PRO A 191 -1.29 -0.03 6.84
CA PRO A 191 -0.79 -0.84 7.95
C PRO A 191 0.58 -0.41 8.47
N VAL A 192 0.88 -0.84 9.71
CA VAL A 192 2.25 -0.84 10.23
C VAL A 192 2.99 -2.03 9.62
N VAL A 193 4.07 -1.75 8.92
CA VAL A 193 4.94 -2.74 8.25
C VAL A 193 6.29 -2.90 8.93
N ASP A 194 6.48 -2.21 10.06
CA ASP A 194 7.68 -2.38 10.88
C ASP A 194 7.80 -3.81 11.39
N ILE A 195 8.96 -4.43 11.18
CA ILE A 195 9.27 -5.78 11.66
C ILE A 195 9.81 -5.66 13.09
N ASN A 196 9.15 -6.27 14.07
CA ASN A 196 9.51 -6.14 15.49
C ASN A 196 10.76 -6.95 15.84
N THR A 197 11.92 -6.56 15.29
CA THR A 197 13.20 -7.25 15.50
C THR A 197 13.84 -6.93 16.85
N ASN A 198 13.53 -5.76 17.41
CA ASN A 198 13.98 -5.39 18.76
C ASN A 198 12.84 -5.56 19.77
N PRO A 199 12.94 -6.55 20.70
CA PRO A 199 11.91 -6.78 21.71
C PRO A 199 11.76 -5.61 22.70
N ASP A 200 12.80 -4.79 22.87
CA ASP A 200 12.81 -3.62 23.78
C ASP A 200 12.37 -2.34 23.06
N ASN A 201 11.86 -2.44 21.83
CA ASN A 201 11.37 -1.28 21.10
C ASN A 201 10.20 -0.60 21.85
N PRO A 202 10.32 0.68 22.23
CA PRO A 202 9.34 1.34 23.09
C PRO A 202 8.05 1.75 22.36
N ILE A 203 8.03 1.74 21.02
CA ILE A 203 6.94 2.35 20.25
C ILE A 203 6.24 1.39 19.28
N ILE A 204 6.93 0.42 18.71
CA ILE A 204 6.35 -0.52 17.74
C ILE A 204 5.68 -1.69 18.46
N GLY A 205 6.41 -2.60 19.06
CA GLY A 205 5.88 -3.70 19.86
C GLY A 205 4.60 -4.32 19.27
N ASN A 206 3.51 -4.26 20.02
CA ASN A 206 2.20 -4.81 19.63
C ASN A 206 1.58 -4.19 18.36
N ARG A 207 2.08 -3.07 17.88
CA ARG A 207 1.62 -2.44 16.63
C ARG A 207 2.12 -3.18 15.39
N SER A 208 3.23 -3.93 15.48
CA SER A 208 3.72 -4.80 14.41
C SER A 208 2.88 -6.07 14.26
N PHE A 209 2.85 -6.65 13.07
CA PHE A 209 2.31 -8.00 12.82
C PHE A 209 3.27 -9.13 13.22
N GLY A 210 4.47 -8.82 13.73
CA GLY A 210 5.42 -9.81 14.24
C GLY A 210 6.87 -9.56 13.88
N GLU A 211 7.68 -10.62 14.05
CA GLU A 211 9.14 -10.59 13.89
C GLU A 211 9.61 -11.16 12.54
N SER A 212 8.74 -11.90 11.82
CA SER A 212 9.03 -12.41 10.48
C SER A 212 8.65 -11.37 9.43
N LYS A 213 9.61 -10.94 8.62
CA LYS A 213 9.37 -10.00 7.53
C LYS A 213 8.38 -10.54 6.50
N GLU A 214 8.41 -11.84 6.21
CA GLU A 214 7.47 -12.49 5.30
C GLU A 214 6.05 -12.43 5.84
N ASN A 215 5.87 -12.73 7.13
CA ASN A 215 4.56 -12.66 7.78
C ASN A 215 4.03 -11.21 7.81
N VAL A 216 4.87 -10.25 8.23
CA VAL A 216 4.50 -8.82 8.25
C VAL A 216 4.06 -8.35 6.87
N THR A 217 4.82 -8.68 5.83
CA THR A 217 4.50 -8.34 4.43
C THR A 217 3.16 -8.92 4.01
N GLN A 218 2.93 -10.23 4.24
CA GLN A 218 1.68 -10.88 3.83
C GLN A 218 0.46 -10.31 4.56
N LYS A 219 0.58 -10.02 5.86
CA LYS A 219 -0.47 -9.38 6.64
C LYS A 219 -0.78 -7.97 6.14
N ALA A 220 0.27 -7.19 5.87
CA ALA A 220 0.15 -5.83 5.35
C ALA A 220 -0.53 -5.79 3.97
N ILE A 221 -0.17 -6.70 3.08
CA ILE A 221 -0.80 -6.85 1.76
C ILE A 221 -2.28 -7.17 1.91
N ALA A 222 -2.63 -8.19 2.71
CA ALA A 222 -4.01 -8.61 2.92
C ALA A 222 -4.86 -7.47 3.52
N PHE A 223 -4.35 -6.78 4.54
CA PHE A 223 -4.99 -5.61 5.14
C PHE A 223 -5.24 -4.50 4.11
N THR A 224 -4.21 -4.16 3.33
CA THR A 224 -4.27 -3.13 2.30
C THR A 224 -5.31 -3.47 1.22
N GLN A 225 -5.29 -4.70 0.72
CA GLN A 225 -6.25 -5.18 -0.27
C GLN A 225 -7.69 -5.06 0.24
N GLY A 226 -7.93 -5.47 1.49
CA GLY A 226 -9.26 -5.35 2.11
C GLY A 226 -9.73 -3.91 2.21
N MET A 227 -8.87 -3.01 2.70
CA MET A 227 -9.20 -1.61 2.89
C MET A 227 -9.45 -0.87 1.57
N GLN A 228 -8.62 -1.11 0.56
CA GLN A 228 -8.72 -0.45 -0.74
C GLN A 228 -9.97 -0.86 -1.54
N LYS A 229 -10.62 -1.99 -1.24
CA LYS A 229 -11.93 -2.36 -1.83
C LYS A 229 -13.01 -1.30 -1.59
N TYR A 230 -12.85 -0.47 -0.59
CA TYR A 230 -13.78 0.61 -0.25
C TYR A 230 -13.31 1.99 -0.71
N GLY A 231 -12.25 2.05 -1.52
CA GLY A 231 -11.69 3.29 -2.06
C GLY A 231 -10.97 4.13 -1.00
N VAL A 232 -10.51 3.51 0.08
CA VAL A 232 -9.69 4.16 1.12
C VAL A 232 -8.23 3.83 0.85
N MET A 233 -7.39 4.85 0.74
CA MET A 233 -5.96 4.65 0.56
C MET A 233 -5.33 4.08 1.83
N ALA A 234 -4.47 3.07 1.66
CA ALA A 234 -3.60 2.56 2.70
C ALA A 234 -2.23 3.24 2.64
N ASN A 235 -1.57 3.33 3.78
CA ASN A 235 -0.24 3.90 3.88
C ASN A 235 0.65 3.00 4.74
N ALA A 236 1.59 2.29 4.08
CA ALA A 236 2.59 1.49 4.78
C ALA A 236 3.53 2.38 5.59
N LYS A 237 3.71 2.07 6.88
CA LYS A 237 4.53 2.86 7.80
C LYS A 237 5.32 1.96 8.75
N HIS A 238 6.51 2.41 9.21
CA HIS A 238 7.14 3.71 9.09
C HIS A 238 8.40 3.58 8.24
N PHE A 239 8.52 4.38 7.22
CA PHE A 239 9.72 4.36 6.37
C PHE A 239 10.90 5.07 7.06
N PRO A 240 12.13 4.52 6.99
CA PRO A 240 12.56 3.28 6.30
C PRO A 240 12.39 1.99 7.13
N GLY A 241 11.80 2.04 8.31
CA GLY A 241 11.58 0.97 9.27
C GLY A 241 11.88 1.42 10.69
N HIS A 242 10.98 1.15 11.63
CA HIS A 242 11.09 1.57 13.03
C HIS A 242 11.17 0.40 14.01
N GLY A 243 11.10 -0.85 13.51
CA GLY A 243 10.97 -2.05 14.35
C GLY A 243 12.22 -2.41 15.14
N ASP A 244 13.41 -1.96 14.72
CA ASP A 244 14.69 -2.24 15.37
C ASP A 244 15.27 -1.03 16.14
N THR A 245 14.50 0.06 16.25
CA THR A 245 14.97 1.24 17.00
C THR A 245 14.82 1.05 18.50
N ALA A 246 15.71 1.71 19.25
CA ALA A 246 15.73 1.67 20.71
C ALA A 246 15.11 2.92 21.37
N THR A 247 14.62 3.88 20.57
CA THR A 247 14.11 5.15 21.07
C THR A 247 12.78 5.49 20.39
N ASP A 248 11.93 6.22 21.11
CA ASP A 248 10.67 6.74 20.58
C ASP A 248 10.92 7.98 19.72
N SER A 249 10.47 7.92 18.46
CA SER A 249 10.60 9.04 17.50
C SER A 249 9.81 10.30 17.88
N HIS A 250 8.86 10.21 18.81
CA HIS A 250 8.16 11.38 19.33
C HIS A 250 9.02 12.23 20.29
N HIS A 251 10.09 11.66 20.81
CA HIS A 251 10.95 12.33 21.79
C HIS A 251 12.36 12.60 21.27
N THR A 252 12.90 11.70 20.46
CA THR A 252 14.26 11.79 19.91
C THR A 252 14.30 11.30 18.48
N LEU A 253 15.34 11.66 17.72
CA LEU A 253 15.58 11.09 16.40
C LEU A 253 16.12 9.66 16.54
N PRO A 254 15.37 8.62 16.16
CA PRO A 254 15.88 7.25 16.17
C PRO A 254 16.99 7.08 15.13
N VAL A 255 18.00 6.31 15.46
CA VAL A 255 19.11 6.03 14.55
C VAL A 255 19.24 4.53 14.36
N LEU A 256 19.28 4.09 13.11
CA LEU A 256 19.62 2.73 12.70
C LEU A 256 21.04 2.75 12.12
N ASN A 257 21.98 2.11 12.80
CA ASN A 257 23.38 2.01 12.36
C ASN A 257 23.59 0.80 11.44
N PHE A 258 22.75 0.66 10.42
CA PHE A 258 22.78 -0.44 9.46
C PHE A 258 23.24 0.05 8.09
N ASP A 259 23.93 -0.83 7.36
CA ASP A 259 24.20 -0.60 5.95
C ASP A 259 22.96 -0.80 5.07
N LYS A 260 23.06 -0.38 3.83
CA LYS A 260 21.95 -0.50 2.89
C LYS A 260 21.50 -1.95 2.66
N ALA A 261 22.45 -2.91 2.66
CA ALA A 261 22.12 -4.31 2.43
C ALA A 261 21.26 -4.87 3.57
N ARG A 262 21.54 -4.50 4.83
CA ARG A 262 20.68 -4.86 5.96
C ARG A 262 19.32 -4.18 5.86
N LEU A 263 19.25 -2.87 5.57
CA LEU A 263 17.98 -2.17 5.40
C LEU A 263 17.13 -2.80 4.30
N ASP A 264 17.70 -3.08 3.12
CA ASP A 264 17.00 -3.72 2.00
C ASP A 264 16.51 -5.14 2.35
N SER A 265 17.24 -5.86 3.18
CA SER A 265 16.91 -7.25 3.50
C SER A 265 15.90 -7.43 4.62
N VAL A 266 15.70 -6.42 5.46
CA VAL A 266 14.81 -6.45 6.63
C VAL A 266 13.85 -5.29 6.60
N GLU A 267 14.31 -4.08 6.92
CA GLU A 267 13.42 -2.93 7.18
C GLU A 267 12.59 -2.51 5.96
N LEU A 268 13.19 -2.55 4.78
CA LEU A 268 12.55 -2.16 3.50
C LEU A 268 11.93 -3.35 2.75
N TYR A 269 12.00 -4.56 3.31
CA TYR A 269 11.46 -5.75 2.67
C TYR A 269 9.93 -5.73 2.52
N PRO A 270 9.15 -5.33 3.53
CA PRO A 270 7.71 -5.25 3.39
C PRO A 270 7.27 -4.19 2.38
#